data_40940d204b5b88a12e82abfced390db2
#
_entry.id   40940d204b5b88a12e82abfced390db2
#
_cell.length_a   1.000
_cell.length_b   1.000
_cell.length_c   1.000
_cell.angle_alpha   90.00
_cell.angle_beta   90.00
_cell.angle_gamma   90.00
#
_symmetry.space_group_name_H-M   'P 1'
#
loop_
_entity.id
_entity.type
_entity.pdbx_description
1 polymer ?
#
loop_
_entity_poly.entity_id
_entity_poly.type
_entity_poly.pdbx_seq_one_letter_code
_entity_poly.pdbx_strand_id
1 'polypeptide(L)'
;MKNAVGVLGGVGPLATVYFMEMIIEMTDASKDQEHIDMLVSNHATIPDRTGFILGESSESPMDAMVEDAQMLETAGCSFVVIPCNTAHYFFEDIKNSVQIPVLNIIEETIDYAKKQGSQRKVPREIKKLGILATEGTISSGTYSFYGKPAGVECVAPDPGFQKKVNHMIYDQIKAGYPVSREAIMEVIDHMRGKGCDAVIMGCTELSVIYRDLKLGETCEDVIDSLWVLARSTVLKSGKQLRD
;
A
#
# COMPACT_ATOMS: atom_id res chain seq x y z
N MET A 1 -3.76 3.72 -25.74
CA MET A 1 -3.95 2.37 -25.17
C MET A 1 -5.38 2.33 -24.62
N LYS A 2 -6.23 1.41 -25.10
CA LYS A 2 -7.57 1.26 -24.54
C LYS A 2 -7.48 0.32 -23.33
N ASN A 3 -8.07 0.71 -22.20
CA ASN A 3 -8.12 -0.05 -20.95
C ASN A 3 -6.78 -0.21 -20.20
N ALA A 4 -5.82 0.70 -20.41
CA ALA A 4 -4.60 0.70 -19.60
C ALA A 4 -4.91 1.06 -18.14
N VAL A 5 -4.11 0.54 -17.23
CA VAL A 5 -4.12 0.96 -15.83
C VAL A 5 -3.26 2.21 -15.68
N GLY A 6 -3.82 3.26 -15.07
CA GLY A 6 -3.06 4.44 -14.68
C GLY A 6 -2.37 4.23 -13.33
N VAL A 7 -1.06 4.38 -13.27
CA VAL A 7 -0.30 4.32 -12.02
C VAL A 7 0.17 5.72 -11.66
N LEU A 8 -0.44 6.31 -10.61
CA LEU A 8 0.02 7.54 -10.00
C LEU A 8 1.16 7.19 -9.05
N GLY A 9 2.37 7.21 -9.59
CA GLY A 9 3.60 6.78 -8.95
C GLY A 9 4.53 7.94 -8.60
N GLY A 10 5.77 7.63 -8.27
CA GLY A 10 6.77 8.60 -7.83
C GLY A 10 6.67 8.98 -6.35
N VAL A 11 5.61 8.57 -5.70
CA VAL A 11 5.33 8.79 -4.26
C VAL A 11 5.83 7.64 -3.34
N GLY A 12 6.93 7.23 -3.60
CA GLY A 12 8.12 6.46 -3.63
C GLY A 12 8.47 5.89 -5.02
N PRO A 13 9.51 6.41 -5.68
CA PRO A 13 9.87 5.93 -7.03
C PRO A 13 10.22 4.44 -7.06
N LEU A 14 10.99 3.94 -6.08
CA LEU A 14 11.34 2.52 -5.99
C LEU A 14 10.10 1.64 -5.77
N ALA A 15 9.17 2.09 -4.92
CA ALA A 15 7.91 1.39 -4.69
C ALA A 15 7.05 1.31 -5.95
N THR A 16 7.08 2.34 -6.79
CA THR A 16 6.39 2.35 -8.09
C THR A 16 6.96 1.29 -9.03
N VAL A 17 8.27 1.17 -9.12
CA VAL A 17 8.93 0.13 -9.93
C VAL A 17 8.60 -1.26 -9.40
N TYR A 18 8.69 -1.45 -8.08
CA TYR A 18 8.37 -2.74 -7.46
C TYR A 18 6.89 -3.12 -7.64
N PHE A 19 5.98 -2.15 -7.58
CA PHE A 19 4.56 -2.38 -7.88
C PHE A 19 4.33 -2.89 -9.30
N MET A 20 5.03 -2.33 -10.28
CA MET A 20 4.97 -2.80 -11.67
C MET A 20 5.50 -4.24 -11.80
N GLU A 21 6.62 -4.55 -11.16
CA GLU A 21 7.18 -5.89 -11.10
C GLU A 21 6.17 -6.89 -10.54
N MET A 22 5.55 -6.57 -9.39
CA MET A 22 4.49 -7.40 -8.78
C MET A 22 3.32 -7.67 -9.75
N ILE A 23 2.84 -6.66 -10.48
CA ILE A 23 1.75 -6.84 -11.45
C ILE A 23 2.17 -7.81 -12.55
N ILE A 24 3.39 -7.68 -13.06
CA ILE A 24 3.92 -8.57 -14.11
C ILE A 24 4.03 -10.00 -13.59
N GLU A 25 4.60 -10.19 -12.39
CA GLU A 25 4.77 -11.50 -11.78
C GLU A 25 3.45 -12.19 -11.45
N MET A 26 2.47 -11.42 -10.95
CA MET A 26 1.15 -11.94 -10.54
C MET A 26 0.21 -12.22 -11.70
N THR A 27 0.44 -11.63 -12.87
CA THR A 27 -0.45 -11.83 -14.02
C THR A 27 -0.21 -13.21 -14.63
N ASP A 28 -1.26 -14.03 -14.75
CA ASP A 28 -1.19 -15.29 -15.50
C ASP A 28 -1.09 -14.95 -17.00
N ALA A 29 0.14 -14.92 -17.49
CA ALA A 29 0.49 -14.62 -18.86
C ALA A 29 1.65 -15.51 -19.33
N SER A 30 1.55 -16.00 -20.55
CA SER A 30 2.57 -16.85 -21.19
C SER A 30 3.36 -16.08 -22.27
N LYS A 31 2.91 -14.88 -22.63
CA LYS A 31 3.56 -13.99 -23.61
C LYS A 31 3.25 -12.52 -23.30
N ASP A 32 4.07 -11.62 -23.80
CA ASP A 32 4.01 -10.17 -23.51
C ASP A 32 2.61 -9.56 -23.74
N GLN A 33 1.91 -9.97 -24.79
CA GLN A 33 0.61 -9.41 -25.19
C GLN A 33 -0.54 -9.83 -24.25
N GLU A 34 -0.29 -10.73 -23.32
CA GLU A 34 -1.27 -11.17 -22.32
C GLU A 34 -1.14 -10.39 -21.01
N HIS A 35 -0.06 -9.62 -20.82
CA HIS A 35 0.12 -8.75 -19.68
C HIS A 35 -0.81 -7.53 -19.71
N ILE A 36 -0.79 -6.75 -18.63
CA ILE A 36 -1.62 -5.55 -18.43
C ILE A 36 -0.89 -4.34 -19.02
N ASP A 37 -1.56 -3.58 -19.86
CA ASP A 37 -1.08 -2.27 -20.30
C ASP A 37 -1.10 -1.29 -19.10
N MET A 38 0.02 -0.63 -18.83
CA MET A 38 0.14 0.36 -17.77
C MET A 38 0.66 1.69 -18.32
N LEU A 39 0.06 2.79 -17.88
CA LEU A 39 0.62 4.13 -18.03
C LEU A 39 1.03 4.63 -16.66
N VAL A 40 2.32 4.93 -16.51
CA VAL A 40 2.90 5.23 -15.19
C VAL A 40 3.39 6.67 -15.16
N SER A 41 2.82 7.49 -14.27
CA SER A 41 3.41 8.77 -13.88
C SER A 41 4.38 8.51 -12.73
N ASN A 42 5.68 8.47 -12.99
CA ASN A 42 6.69 8.37 -11.92
C ASN A 42 7.15 9.77 -11.49
N HIS A 43 6.24 10.56 -10.90
CA HIS A 43 6.42 11.97 -10.56
C HIS A 43 7.12 12.11 -9.19
N ALA A 44 8.44 11.91 -9.18
CA ALA A 44 9.25 11.85 -7.95
C ALA A 44 9.37 13.20 -7.21
N THR A 45 9.06 14.32 -7.87
CA THR A 45 9.13 15.67 -7.28
C THR A 45 7.84 16.10 -6.58
N ILE A 46 6.81 15.25 -6.51
CA ILE A 46 5.62 15.50 -5.68
C ILE A 46 6.08 15.75 -4.23
N PRO A 47 5.65 16.86 -3.59
CA PRO A 47 6.03 17.22 -2.21
C PRO A 47 5.83 16.08 -1.21
N ASP A 48 6.61 16.06 -0.13
CA ASP A 48 6.53 14.98 0.86
C ASP A 48 5.19 14.97 1.58
N ARG A 49 4.51 13.81 1.52
CA ARG A 49 3.17 13.61 2.11
C ARG A 49 3.22 13.61 3.62
N THR A 50 4.24 12.98 4.22
CA THR A 50 4.37 12.91 5.69
C THR A 50 4.65 14.28 6.27
N GLY A 51 5.63 15.02 5.75
CA GLY A 51 5.96 16.34 6.21
C GLY A 51 4.78 17.33 6.12
N PHE A 52 3.98 17.24 5.03
CA PHE A 52 2.75 18.03 4.90
C PHE A 52 1.69 17.66 5.95
N ILE A 53 1.41 16.38 6.15
CA ILE A 53 0.40 15.89 7.12
C ILE A 53 0.79 16.27 8.56
N LEU A 54 2.08 16.24 8.89
CA LEU A 54 2.58 16.60 10.22
C LEU A 54 2.75 18.12 10.41
N GLY A 55 2.52 18.94 9.38
CA GLY A 55 2.70 20.39 9.43
C GLY A 55 4.16 20.84 9.43
N GLU A 56 5.08 19.97 9.03
CA GLU A 56 6.52 20.25 8.89
C GLU A 56 6.82 20.94 7.55
N SER A 57 5.93 20.78 6.56
CA SER A 57 5.99 21.47 5.26
C SER A 57 4.65 22.11 4.93
N SER A 58 4.69 23.29 4.31
CA SER A 58 3.52 23.98 3.75
C SER A 58 3.24 23.60 2.29
N GLU A 59 4.14 22.86 1.63
CA GLU A 59 4.00 22.46 0.25
C GLU A 59 3.04 21.28 0.15
N SER A 60 1.84 21.53 -0.37
CA SER A 60 0.82 20.49 -0.56
C SER A 60 1.17 19.58 -1.72
N PRO A 61 1.15 18.26 -1.53
CA PRO A 61 1.29 17.31 -2.64
C PRO A 61 -0.01 17.12 -3.44
N MET A 62 -1.13 17.66 -2.97
CA MET A 62 -2.48 17.38 -3.51
C MET A 62 -2.60 17.80 -4.97
N ASP A 63 -2.22 19.04 -5.30
CA ASP A 63 -2.42 19.59 -6.65
C ASP A 63 -1.68 18.75 -7.70
N ALA A 64 -0.42 18.40 -7.43
CA ALA A 64 0.37 17.56 -8.34
C ALA A 64 -0.22 16.15 -8.51
N MET A 65 -0.76 15.55 -7.44
CA MET A 65 -1.42 14.24 -7.53
C MET A 65 -2.75 14.30 -8.29
N VAL A 66 -3.52 15.38 -8.14
CA VAL A 66 -4.75 15.62 -8.90
C VAL A 66 -4.43 15.80 -10.39
N GLU A 67 -3.43 16.61 -10.73
CA GLU A 67 -2.98 16.81 -12.11
C GLU A 67 -2.54 15.48 -12.75
N ASP A 68 -1.77 14.66 -12.04
CA ASP A 68 -1.35 13.35 -12.52
C ASP A 68 -2.54 12.40 -12.74
N ALA A 69 -3.52 12.38 -11.84
CA ALA A 69 -4.73 11.57 -12.01
C ALA A 69 -5.54 11.98 -13.24
N GLN A 70 -5.72 13.29 -13.46
CA GLN A 70 -6.41 13.84 -14.63
C GLN A 70 -5.66 13.59 -15.94
N MET A 71 -4.33 13.65 -15.90
CA MET A 71 -3.47 13.29 -17.03
C MET A 71 -3.67 11.81 -17.42
N LEU A 72 -3.68 10.89 -16.43
CA LEU A 72 -3.88 9.46 -16.66
C LEU A 72 -5.29 9.18 -17.24
N GLU A 73 -6.33 9.87 -16.73
CA GLU A 73 -7.68 9.78 -17.30
C GLU A 73 -7.70 10.27 -18.75
N THR A 74 -7.13 11.45 -19.02
CA THR A 74 -7.05 12.05 -20.38
C THR A 74 -6.29 11.15 -21.34
N ALA A 75 -5.28 10.42 -20.87
CA ALA A 75 -4.54 9.44 -21.66
C ALA A 75 -5.33 8.15 -21.96
N GLY A 76 -6.54 8.00 -21.41
CA GLY A 76 -7.45 6.90 -21.68
C GLY A 76 -7.25 5.67 -20.76
N CYS A 77 -6.69 5.87 -19.57
CA CYS A 77 -6.66 4.83 -18.55
C CYS A 77 -8.09 4.47 -18.11
N SER A 78 -8.31 3.20 -17.77
CA SER A 78 -9.62 2.70 -17.33
C SER A 78 -9.88 2.88 -15.85
N PHE A 79 -8.83 2.95 -15.05
CA PHE A 79 -8.83 3.27 -13.62
C PHE A 79 -7.42 3.68 -13.17
N VAL A 80 -7.34 4.30 -12.00
CA VAL A 80 -6.07 4.75 -11.40
C VAL A 80 -5.78 3.93 -10.14
N VAL A 81 -4.49 3.67 -9.92
CA VAL A 81 -3.94 3.09 -8.68
C VAL A 81 -2.83 3.98 -8.12
N ILE A 82 -2.72 4.04 -6.80
CA ILE A 82 -1.75 4.88 -6.10
C ILE A 82 -0.92 3.98 -5.17
N PRO A 83 0.29 3.54 -5.56
CA PRO A 83 1.13 2.66 -4.74
C PRO A 83 1.80 3.42 -3.59
N CYS A 84 1.00 4.04 -2.71
CA CYS A 84 1.45 4.81 -1.56
C CYS A 84 0.34 4.92 -0.52
N ASN A 85 0.54 4.36 0.68
CA ASN A 85 -0.46 4.44 1.76
C ASN A 85 -0.65 5.88 2.24
N THR A 86 0.44 6.63 2.46
CA THR A 86 0.38 8.01 2.97
C THR A 86 -0.37 8.95 2.01
N ALA A 87 -0.28 8.72 0.69
CA ALA A 87 -1.00 9.50 -0.31
C ALA A 87 -2.53 9.37 -0.18
N HIS A 88 -3.02 8.31 0.46
CA HIS A 88 -4.46 8.09 0.68
C HIS A 88 -5.09 9.04 1.70
N TYR A 89 -4.29 9.89 2.37
CA TYR A 89 -4.80 11.06 3.07
C TYR A 89 -5.55 12.02 2.11
N PHE A 90 -5.12 12.09 0.85
CA PHE A 90 -5.69 12.93 -0.20
C PHE A 90 -6.64 12.16 -1.13
N PHE A 91 -7.04 10.94 -0.76
CA PHE A 91 -7.75 10.02 -1.64
C PHE A 91 -9.06 10.60 -2.18
N GLU A 92 -9.87 11.23 -1.34
CA GLU A 92 -11.17 11.79 -1.75
C GLU A 92 -11.00 12.95 -2.74
N ASP A 93 -9.98 13.79 -2.56
CA ASP A 93 -9.69 14.89 -3.50
C ASP A 93 -9.27 14.34 -4.87
N ILE A 94 -8.37 13.35 -4.89
CA ILE A 94 -7.93 12.69 -6.13
C ILE A 94 -9.09 11.97 -6.80
N LYS A 95 -9.87 11.19 -6.07
CA LYS A 95 -11.02 10.44 -6.58
C LYS A 95 -12.08 11.36 -7.18
N ASN A 96 -12.35 12.50 -6.54
CA ASN A 96 -13.34 13.46 -7.00
C ASN A 96 -12.86 14.31 -8.20
N SER A 97 -11.56 14.28 -8.52
CA SER A 97 -10.98 15.03 -9.63
C SER A 97 -11.09 14.32 -10.99
N VAL A 98 -11.45 13.03 -11.00
CA VAL A 98 -11.56 12.18 -12.19
C VAL A 98 -12.89 11.44 -12.23
N GLN A 99 -13.31 10.99 -13.43
CA GLN A 99 -14.53 10.20 -13.61
C GLN A 99 -14.26 8.69 -13.61
N ILE A 100 -13.00 8.29 -13.85
CA ILE A 100 -12.61 6.89 -13.82
C ILE A 100 -12.39 6.43 -12.37
N PRO A 101 -12.58 5.13 -12.05
CA PRO A 101 -12.37 4.62 -10.71
C PRO A 101 -10.92 4.82 -10.23
N VAL A 102 -10.76 5.14 -8.94
CA VAL A 102 -9.47 5.11 -8.25
C VAL A 102 -9.52 3.99 -7.22
N LEU A 103 -8.57 3.05 -7.24
CA LEU A 103 -8.49 1.98 -6.24
C LEU A 103 -7.91 2.53 -4.93
N ASN A 104 -8.55 2.18 -3.83
CA ASN A 104 -8.08 2.55 -2.50
C ASN A 104 -7.26 1.40 -1.89
N ILE A 105 -5.94 1.57 -1.76
CA ILE A 105 -5.05 0.55 -1.19
C ILE A 105 -5.47 0.12 0.22
N ILE A 106 -6.01 1.05 1.01
CA ILE A 106 -6.39 0.79 2.42
C ILE A 106 -7.65 -0.07 2.49
N GLU A 107 -8.69 0.29 1.71
CA GLU A 107 -9.93 -0.49 1.62
C GLU A 107 -9.64 -1.90 1.09
N GLU A 108 -8.89 -2.01 -0.02
CA GLU A 108 -8.49 -3.29 -0.60
C GLU A 108 -7.73 -4.16 0.43
N THR A 109 -6.85 -3.54 1.23
CA THR A 109 -6.06 -4.26 2.24
C THR A 109 -6.93 -4.76 3.40
N ILE A 110 -7.85 -3.94 3.89
CA ILE A 110 -8.78 -4.32 4.97
C ILE A 110 -9.71 -5.46 4.49
N ASP A 111 -10.26 -5.34 3.29
CA ASP A 111 -11.12 -6.37 2.70
C ASP A 111 -10.37 -7.68 2.48
N TYR A 112 -9.12 -7.59 2.00
CA TYR A 112 -8.27 -8.76 1.85
C TYR A 112 -7.99 -9.43 3.20
N ALA A 113 -7.63 -8.67 4.23
CA ALA A 113 -7.38 -9.18 5.57
C ALA A 113 -8.59 -9.96 6.11
N LYS A 114 -9.79 -9.41 5.98
CA LYS A 114 -11.04 -10.07 6.40
C LYS A 114 -11.30 -11.37 5.65
N LYS A 115 -11.13 -11.36 4.33
CA LYS A 115 -11.30 -12.56 3.48
C LYS A 115 -10.27 -13.63 3.83
N GLN A 116 -9.00 -13.25 3.96
CA GLN A 116 -7.91 -14.16 4.34
C GLN A 116 -8.16 -14.77 5.71
N GLY A 117 -8.60 -13.99 6.70
CA GLY A 117 -8.91 -14.49 8.04
C GLY A 117 -9.93 -15.63 8.02
N SER A 118 -10.95 -15.56 7.16
CA SER A 118 -11.96 -16.60 7.00
C SER A 118 -11.44 -17.86 6.24
N GLN A 119 -10.36 -17.72 5.48
CA GLN A 119 -9.77 -18.80 4.66
C GLN A 119 -8.55 -19.49 5.30
N ARG A 120 -8.11 -19.03 6.49
CA ARG A 120 -7.01 -19.68 7.24
C ARG A 120 -7.35 -21.12 7.60
N LYS A 121 -6.33 -21.94 7.85
CA LYS A 121 -6.51 -23.32 8.36
C LYS A 121 -7.40 -23.39 9.58
N VAL A 122 -7.30 -22.37 10.45
CA VAL A 122 -8.23 -22.13 11.56
C VAL A 122 -8.89 -20.77 11.27
N PRO A 123 -10.14 -20.77 10.78
CA PRO A 123 -10.85 -19.54 10.47
C PRO A 123 -10.89 -18.60 11.67
N ARG A 124 -10.52 -17.34 11.45
CA ARG A 124 -10.52 -16.30 12.47
C ARG A 124 -11.16 -15.04 11.92
N GLU A 125 -12.14 -14.50 12.64
CA GLU A 125 -12.69 -13.20 12.32
C GLU A 125 -11.65 -12.11 12.60
N ILE A 126 -11.41 -11.24 11.62
CA ILE A 126 -10.48 -10.12 11.78
C ILE A 126 -11.25 -8.94 12.38
N LYS A 127 -10.93 -8.59 13.61
CA LYS A 127 -11.50 -7.45 14.36
C LYS A 127 -10.48 -6.37 14.67
N LYS A 128 -9.19 -6.73 14.71
CA LYS A 128 -8.13 -5.82 15.09
C LYS A 128 -6.91 -5.98 14.18
N LEU A 129 -6.54 -4.90 13.50
CA LEU A 129 -5.37 -4.83 12.62
C LEU A 129 -4.29 -3.96 13.25
N GLY A 130 -3.07 -4.48 13.31
CA GLY A 130 -1.88 -3.71 13.61
C GLY A 130 -1.34 -3.02 12.37
N ILE A 131 -1.10 -1.72 12.41
CA ILE A 131 -0.68 -0.95 11.25
C ILE A 131 0.76 -0.49 11.41
N LEU A 132 1.67 -1.03 10.59
CA LEU A 132 3.06 -0.59 10.49
C LEU A 132 3.18 0.35 9.30
N ALA A 133 3.33 1.65 9.56
CA ALA A 133 3.32 2.68 8.53
C ALA A 133 4.17 3.88 8.94
N THR A 134 4.29 4.86 8.04
CA THR A 134 4.92 6.16 8.37
C THR A 134 4.14 6.90 9.44
N GLU A 135 4.80 7.80 10.15
CA GLU A 135 4.15 8.69 11.12
C GLU A 135 2.99 9.46 10.49
N GLY A 136 3.14 9.93 9.24
CA GLY A 136 2.07 10.61 8.51
C GLY A 136 0.83 9.75 8.31
N THR A 137 0.99 8.47 7.95
CA THR A 137 -0.13 7.54 7.80
C THR A 137 -0.80 7.25 9.15
N ILE A 138 -0.02 7.09 10.22
CA ILE A 138 -0.55 6.85 11.57
C ILE A 138 -1.29 8.09 12.08
N SER A 139 -0.67 9.26 12.01
CA SER A 139 -1.24 10.53 12.52
C SER A 139 -2.49 10.98 11.76
N SER A 140 -2.57 10.69 10.46
CA SER A 140 -3.77 10.98 9.65
C SER A 140 -5.00 10.17 10.06
N GLY A 141 -4.80 9.02 10.72
CA GLY A 141 -5.89 8.11 11.09
C GLY A 141 -6.60 7.44 9.90
N THR A 142 -5.99 7.47 8.70
CA THR A 142 -6.61 7.00 7.45
C THR A 142 -7.04 5.54 7.54
N TYR A 143 -6.20 4.65 8.11
CA TYR A 143 -6.59 3.26 8.34
C TYR A 143 -7.79 3.11 9.30
N SER A 144 -7.86 3.92 10.36
CA SER A 144 -9.00 3.92 11.29
C SER A 144 -10.28 4.43 10.64
N PHE A 145 -10.15 5.42 9.75
CA PHE A 145 -11.29 5.96 8.99
C PHE A 145 -11.95 4.88 8.12
N TYR A 146 -11.16 4.11 7.35
CA TYR A 146 -11.68 3.04 6.51
C TYR A 146 -11.96 1.74 7.28
N GLY A 147 -11.27 1.48 8.38
CA GLY A 147 -11.48 0.30 9.24
C GLY A 147 -12.81 0.34 9.99
N LYS A 148 -13.21 1.50 10.48
CA LYS A 148 -14.43 1.66 11.29
C LYS A 148 -15.71 1.17 10.59
N PRO A 149 -16.04 1.58 9.35
CA PRO A 149 -17.23 1.07 8.65
C PRO A 149 -17.10 -0.43 8.30
N ALA A 150 -15.88 -0.95 8.17
CA ALA A 150 -15.63 -2.38 7.96
C ALA A 150 -15.73 -3.22 9.25
N GLY A 151 -15.96 -2.60 10.40
CA GLY A 151 -16.03 -3.25 11.72
C GLY A 151 -14.67 -3.71 12.25
N VAL A 152 -13.58 -3.03 11.85
CA VAL A 152 -12.20 -3.38 12.19
C VAL A 152 -11.55 -2.24 12.96
N GLU A 153 -10.98 -2.55 14.13
CA GLU A 153 -10.11 -1.65 14.89
C GLU A 153 -8.71 -1.64 14.27
N CYS A 154 -8.21 -0.46 13.88
CA CYS A 154 -6.85 -0.28 13.39
C CYS A 154 -5.99 0.39 14.48
N VAL A 155 -4.90 -0.24 14.87
CA VAL A 155 -4.04 0.24 15.97
C VAL A 155 -2.60 0.41 15.50
N ALA A 156 -1.96 1.46 15.98
CA ALA A 156 -0.55 1.72 15.75
C ALA A 156 0.33 1.03 16.79
N PRO A 157 1.64 0.86 16.51
CA PRO A 157 2.63 0.50 17.50
C PRO A 157 2.70 1.53 18.65
N ASP A 158 3.17 1.11 19.80
CA ASP A 158 3.50 2.05 20.88
C ASP A 158 4.66 2.98 20.43
N PRO A 159 4.80 4.19 21.02
CA PRO A 159 5.73 5.21 20.49
C PRO A 159 7.18 4.72 20.31
N GLY A 160 7.65 3.82 21.19
CA GLY A 160 9.00 3.24 21.06
C GLY A 160 9.14 2.32 19.85
N PHE A 161 8.11 1.55 19.53
CA PHE A 161 8.07 0.67 18.37
C PHE A 161 7.77 1.43 17.07
N GLN A 162 6.96 2.50 17.13
CA GLN A 162 6.75 3.38 15.98
C GLN A 162 8.08 4.03 15.54
N LYS A 163 8.94 4.43 16.46
CA LYS A 163 10.29 4.91 16.14
C LYS A 163 11.13 3.86 15.41
N LYS A 164 11.02 2.58 15.78
CA LYS A 164 11.68 1.48 15.06
C LYS A 164 11.15 1.32 13.65
N VAL A 165 9.83 1.43 13.46
CA VAL A 165 9.20 1.41 12.12
C VAL A 165 9.71 2.57 11.27
N ASN A 166 9.73 3.79 11.80
CA ASN A 166 10.24 4.96 11.10
C ASN A 166 11.71 4.80 10.72
N HIS A 167 12.54 4.29 11.64
CA HIS A 167 13.96 3.99 11.35
C HIS A 167 14.11 2.97 10.20
N MET A 168 13.34 1.90 10.18
CA MET A 168 13.36 0.92 9.08
C MET A 168 12.98 1.57 7.74
N ILE A 169 11.97 2.44 7.74
CA ILE A 169 11.49 3.11 6.52
C ILE A 169 12.50 4.12 6.00
N TYR A 170 12.93 5.06 6.86
CA TYR A 170 13.68 6.25 6.43
C TYR A 170 15.19 6.02 6.45
N ASP A 171 15.72 5.44 7.54
CA ASP A 171 17.17 5.34 7.75
C ASP A 171 17.75 4.05 7.14
N GLN A 172 16.89 3.04 6.87
CA GLN A 172 17.34 1.79 6.26
C GLN A 172 16.83 1.68 4.82
N ILE A 173 15.58 1.33 4.56
CA ILE A 173 15.11 1.00 3.20
C ILE A 173 15.25 2.19 2.23
N LYS A 174 14.80 3.38 2.59
CA LYS A 174 14.97 4.58 1.73
C LYS A 174 16.45 4.96 1.53
N ALA A 175 17.29 4.67 2.49
CA ALA A 175 18.73 4.88 2.40
C ALA A 175 19.51 3.74 1.70
N GLY A 176 18.79 2.68 1.25
CA GLY A 176 19.39 1.54 0.54
C GLY A 176 20.01 0.49 1.44
N TYR A 177 19.70 0.47 2.72
CA TYR A 177 20.19 -0.52 3.67
C TYR A 177 19.15 -1.60 3.99
N PRO A 178 19.56 -2.86 4.17
CA PRO A 178 18.63 -3.95 4.51
C PRO A 178 18.15 -3.84 5.97
N VAL A 179 16.98 -4.44 6.23
CA VAL A 179 16.44 -4.63 7.57
C VAL A 179 16.61 -6.10 7.97
N SER A 180 17.07 -6.35 9.20
CA SER A 180 17.18 -7.72 9.69
C SER A 180 15.81 -8.33 10.01
N ARG A 181 15.72 -9.66 9.91
CA ARG A 181 14.49 -10.38 10.27
C ARG A 181 14.12 -10.17 11.74
N GLU A 182 15.11 -10.17 12.62
CA GLU A 182 14.89 -9.97 14.06
C GLU A 182 14.25 -8.60 14.33
N ALA A 183 14.72 -7.54 13.66
CA ALA A 183 14.22 -6.19 13.87
C ALA A 183 12.75 -6.04 13.48
N ILE A 184 12.35 -6.56 12.31
CA ILE A 184 10.95 -6.47 11.88
C ILE A 184 10.06 -7.41 12.70
N MET A 185 10.53 -8.62 13.05
CA MET A 185 9.76 -9.55 13.86
C MET A 185 9.49 -9.01 15.26
N GLU A 186 10.42 -8.26 15.86
CA GLU A 186 10.21 -7.61 17.16
C GLU A 186 8.99 -6.68 17.13
N VAL A 187 8.82 -5.92 16.04
CA VAL A 187 7.66 -5.01 15.88
C VAL A 187 6.38 -5.79 15.56
N ILE A 188 6.46 -6.82 14.75
CA ILE A 188 5.31 -7.70 14.46
C ILE A 188 4.82 -8.38 15.75
N ASP A 189 5.74 -8.93 16.54
CA ASP A 189 5.40 -9.61 17.80
C ASP A 189 4.84 -8.64 18.84
N HIS A 190 5.31 -7.38 18.87
CA HIS A 190 4.68 -6.34 19.66
C HIS A 190 3.20 -6.15 19.27
N MET A 191 2.88 -6.09 17.96
CA MET A 191 1.49 -5.95 17.52
C MET A 191 0.64 -7.18 17.84
N ARG A 192 1.22 -8.38 17.71
CA ARG A 192 0.58 -9.63 18.17
C ARG A 192 0.28 -9.58 19.68
N GLY A 193 1.24 -9.08 20.47
CA GLY A 193 1.08 -8.87 21.92
C GLY A 193 -0.02 -7.87 22.28
N LYS A 194 -0.32 -6.90 21.40
CA LYS A 194 -1.47 -5.98 21.53
C LYS A 194 -2.81 -6.64 21.13
N GLY A 195 -2.81 -7.91 20.78
CA GLY A 195 -4.00 -8.68 20.40
C GLY A 195 -4.47 -8.43 18.97
N CYS A 196 -3.59 -7.99 18.08
CA CYS A 196 -3.93 -7.85 16.66
C CYS A 196 -4.13 -9.22 16.01
N ASP A 197 -5.17 -9.34 15.19
CA ASP A 197 -5.50 -10.54 14.42
C ASP A 197 -4.64 -10.71 13.18
N ALA A 198 -4.17 -9.58 12.64
CA ALA A 198 -3.18 -9.49 11.58
C ALA A 198 -2.39 -8.18 11.68
N VAL A 199 -1.24 -8.13 11.02
CA VAL A 199 -0.34 -6.97 10.95
C VAL A 199 -0.19 -6.54 9.50
N ILE A 200 -0.48 -5.26 9.23
CA ILE A 200 -0.40 -4.68 7.90
C ILE A 200 0.95 -3.96 7.72
N MET A 201 1.67 -4.32 6.67
CA MET A 201 2.80 -3.56 6.15
C MET A 201 2.23 -2.38 5.35
N GLY A 202 1.88 -1.31 6.07
CA GLY A 202 1.15 -0.14 5.56
C GLY A 202 2.08 0.98 5.04
N CYS A 203 3.25 0.62 4.59
CA CYS A 203 4.19 1.51 3.89
C CYS A 203 4.90 0.70 2.82
N THR A 204 5.06 1.26 1.64
CA THR A 204 5.62 0.55 0.48
C THR A 204 7.10 0.21 0.63
N GLU A 205 7.84 0.93 1.46
CA GLU A 205 9.19 0.56 1.88
C GLU A 205 9.19 -0.75 2.70
N LEU A 206 8.17 -0.99 3.51
CA LEU A 206 8.03 -2.25 4.26
C LEU A 206 7.71 -3.43 3.34
N SER A 207 7.14 -3.18 2.15
CA SER A 207 6.92 -4.21 1.13
C SER A 207 8.24 -4.81 0.62
N VAL A 208 9.32 -4.02 0.61
CA VAL A 208 10.67 -4.53 0.29
C VAL A 208 11.11 -5.54 1.36
N ILE A 209 10.89 -5.23 2.64
CA ILE A 209 11.19 -6.15 3.75
C ILE A 209 10.34 -7.42 3.64
N TYR A 210 9.04 -7.26 3.33
CA TYR A 210 8.11 -8.37 3.17
C TYR A 210 8.58 -9.36 2.10
N ARG A 211 9.02 -8.85 0.94
CA ARG A 211 9.57 -9.65 -0.16
C ARG A 211 10.91 -10.29 0.24
N ASP A 212 11.88 -9.49 0.65
CA ASP A 212 13.26 -9.94 0.85
C ASP A 212 13.38 -10.98 1.97
N LEU A 213 12.53 -10.87 2.98
CA LEU A 213 12.45 -11.83 4.08
C LEU A 213 11.37 -12.91 3.89
N LYS A 214 10.67 -12.92 2.75
CA LYS A 214 9.60 -13.89 2.44
C LYS A 214 8.58 -14.01 3.58
N LEU A 215 8.14 -12.87 4.10
CA LEU A 215 7.22 -12.89 5.25
C LEU A 215 5.87 -13.53 4.93
N GLY A 216 5.39 -13.40 3.69
CA GLY A 216 4.16 -14.05 3.24
C GLY A 216 4.18 -15.58 3.29
N GLU A 217 5.37 -16.19 3.19
CA GLU A 217 5.53 -17.65 3.27
C GLU A 217 5.61 -18.15 4.72
N THR A 218 6.02 -17.28 5.66
CA THR A 218 6.38 -17.65 7.04
C THR A 218 5.45 -17.07 8.10
N CYS A 219 4.66 -16.06 7.77
CA CYS A 219 3.80 -15.32 8.70
C CYS A 219 2.41 -15.10 8.05
N GLU A 220 1.47 -16.04 8.24
CA GLU A 220 0.11 -15.97 7.67
C GLU A 220 -0.70 -14.74 8.13
N ASP A 221 -0.29 -14.13 9.24
CA ASP A 221 -0.93 -12.96 9.84
C ASP A 221 -0.30 -11.62 9.42
N VAL A 222 0.73 -11.64 8.57
CA VAL A 222 1.37 -10.42 8.05
C VAL A 222 0.92 -10.20 6.61
N ILE A 223 0.39 -9.02 6.33
CA ILE A 223 -0.20 -8.67 5.03
C ILE A 223 0.51 -7.44 4.47
N ASP A 224 0.99 -7.53 3.25
CA ASP A 224 1.58 -6.41 2.53
C ASP A 224 0.52 -5.65 1.71
N SER A 225 0.32 -4.38 2.04
CA SER A 225 -0.67 -3.53 1.36
C SER A 225 -0.35 -3.31 -0.13
N LEU A 226 0.92 -3.22 -0.51
CA LEU A 226 1.33 -3.04 -1.90
C LEU A 226 1.05 -4.31 -2.72
N TRP A 227 1.35 -5.47 -2.14
CA TRP A 227 1.02 -6.77 -2.74
C TRP A 227 -0.49 -6.91 -2.94
N VAL A 228 -1.30 -6.51 -1.95
CA VAL A 228 -2.77 -6.52 -2.08
C VAL A 228 -3.23 -5.59 -3.19
N LEU A 229 -2.67 -4.37 -3.28
CA LEU A 229 -3.02 -3.44 -4.37
C LEU A 229 -2.65 -4.02 -5.74
N ALA A 230 -1.48 -4.63 -5.88
CA ALA A 230 -1.07 -5.28 -7.14
C ALA A 230 -2.04 -6.40 -7.53
N ARG A 231 -2.39 -7.26 -6.58
CA ARG A 231 -3.38 -8.32 -6.76
C ARG A 231 -4.74 -7.78 -7.20
N SER A 232 -5.24 -6.75 -6.52
CA SER A 232 -6.53 -6.11 -6.85
C SER A 232 -6.48 -5.45 -8.24
N THR A 233 -5.33 -4.89 -8.60
CA THR A 233 -5.10 -4.29 -9.93
C THR A 233 -5.19 -5.36 -11.03
N VAL A 234 -4.56 -6.52 -10.85
CA VAL A 234 -4.64 -7.64 -11.80
C VAL A 234 -6.09 -8.08 -12.00
N LEU A 235 -6.81 -8.32 -10.91
CA LEU A 235 -8.20 -8.77 -10.95
C LEU A 235 -9.14 -7.71 -11.58
N LYS A 236 -8.98 -6.44 -11.23
CA LYS A 236 -9.79 -5.35 -11.79
C LYS A 236 -9.53 -5.13 -13.28
N SER A 237 -8.33 -5.45 -13.76
CA SER A 237 -7.99 -5.41 -15.19
C SER A 237 -8.62 -6.57 -15.98
N GLY A 238 -9.37 -7.46 -15.32
CA GLY A 238 -9.99 -8.63 -15.95
C GLY A 238 -9.01 -9.77 -16.24
N LYS A 239 -7.81 -9.71 -15.66
CA LYS A 239 -6.79 -10.77 -15.77
C LYS A 239 -6.91 -11.76 -14.60
N GLN A 240 -6.32 -12.93 -14.80
CA GLN A 240 -6.22 -13.94 -13.75
C GLN A 240 -4.88 -13.85 -13.03
N LEU A 241 -4.89 -14.27 -11.77
CA LEU A 241 -3.65 -14.37 -11.01
C LEU A 241 -2.94 -15.66 -11.39
N ARG A 242 -1.62 -15.58 -11.51
CA ARG A 242 -0.76 -16.76 -11.63
C ARG A 242 -0.84 -17.58 -10.34
N ASP A 243 -0.96 -18.91 -10.48
CA ASP A 243 -0.97 -19.88 -9.38
C ASP A 243 0.36 -19.92 -8.60
#